data_f617bed23aeebbf5ab5cfa4c7d531cae
#
_entry.id   f617bed23aeebbf5ab5cfa4c7d531cae
#
_cell.length_a   1.000
_cell.length_b   1.000
_cell.length_c   1.000
_cell.angle_alpha   90.00
_cell.angle_beta   90.00
_cell.angle_gamma   90.00
#
_symmetry.space_group_name_H-M   'P 1'
#
loop_
_entity.id
_entity.type
_entity.pdbx_description
1 polymer ?
#
loop_
_entity_poly.entity_id
_entity_poly.type
_entity_poly.pdbx_seq_one_letter_code
_entity_poly.pdbx_strand_id
1 'polypeptide(L)'
;KIGKFSQGEDYHKVIYKKLKNVGKWINLEIPDCKWKICVDTSPLLEKAWAEESGLGWIGKNSNLISKKNGSWFTLGFIVLTKDLIPDKPHQSLCGKCDMCIESCPTKAIVEPFVIQADLCIAYHTIESREKTIPKNIEENLNGWVAGCDICQDVCPWNKSVPYNNNYETTPKEWIKNLNIDSLNWDDKTWEEKL
;
A
#
# COMPACT_ATOMS: atom_id res chain seq x y z
N LYS A 1 -12.57 -10.91 2.55
CA LYS A 1 -11.53 -10.06 3.17
C LYS A 1 -11.22 -8.89 2.27
N ILE A 2 -10.90 -7.75 2.87
CA ILE A 2 -10.47 -6.52 2.20
C ILE A 2 -9.07 -6.15 2.69
N GLY A 3 -8.20 -5.72 1.81
CA GLY A 3 -6.85 -5.28 2.14
C GLY A 3 -6.87 -4.09 3.13
N LYS A 4 -5.95 -4.09 4.07
CA LYS A 4 -5.91 -3.07 5.14
C LYS A 4 -5.81 -1.64 4.61
N PHE A 5 -5.18 -1.45 3.45
CA PHE A 5 -5.00 -0.13 2.84
C PHE A 5 -6.31 0.60 2.51
N SER A 6 -7.40 -0.17 2.26
CA SER A 6 -8.71 0.37 1.86
C SER A 6 -9.80 0.24 2.93
N GLN A 7 -9.44 -0.16 4.16
CA GLN A 7 -10.42 -0.33 5.23
C GLN A 7 -10.83 0.98 5.92
N GLY A 8 -9.95 1.97 5.92
CA GLY A 8 -10.17 3.29 6.55
C GLY A 8 -10.71 4.34 5.59
N GLU A 9 -10.36 5.58 5.87
CA GLU A 9 -10.59 6.69 4.95
C GLU A 9 -9.74 6.56 3.69
N ASP A 10 -10.20 7.17 2.60
CA ASP A 10 -9.43 7.21 1.35
C ASP A 10 -8.05 7.83 1.59
N TYR A 11 -7.01 7.00 1.58
CA TYR A 11 -5.65 7.43 1.88
C TYR A 11 -5.12 8.48 0.91
N HIS A 12 -5.60 8.53 -0.32
CA HIS A 12 -5.22 9.58 -1.27
C HIS A 12 -5.60 10.95 -0.72
N LYS A 13 -6.84 11.10 -0.26
CA LYS A 13 -7.36 12.36 0.32
C LYS A 13 -6.65 12.71 1.63
N VAL A 14 -6.45 11.70 2.48
CA VAL A 14 -5.78 11.87 3.79
C VAL A 14 -4.35 12.36 3.61
N ILE A 15 -3.55 11.65 2.80
CA ILE A 15 -2.14 12.00 2.57
C ILE A 15 -2.04 13.34 1.85
N TYR A 16 -2.85 13.56 0.81
CA TYR A 16 -2.85 14.82 0.09
C TYR A 16 -3.08 16.01 1.03
N LYS A 17 -4.05 15.91 1.94
CA LYS A 17 -4.35 16.95 2.93
C LYS A 17 -3.16 17.22 3.86
N LYS A 18 -2.52 16.16 4.35
CA LYS A 18 -1.33 16.25 5.21
C LYS A 18 -0.16 16.91 4.47
N LEU A 19 0.15 16.44 3.28
CA LEU A 19 1.23 16.98 2.45
C LEU A 19 0.96 18.43 2.01
N LYS A 20 -0.30 18.81 1.79
CA LYS A 20 -0.66 20.21 1.50
C LYS A 20 -0.31 21.14 2.66
N ASN A 21 -0.45 20.69 3.90
CA ASN A 21 -0.05 21.48 5.06
C ASN A 21 1.48 21.59 5.13
N VAL A 22 2.21 20.52 4.83
CA VAL A 22 3.67 20.56 4.74
C VAL A 22 4.12 21.52 3.62
N GLY A 23 3.49 21.47 2.44
CA GLY A 23 3.79 22.39 1.34
C GLY A 23 3.56 23.87 1.70
N LYS A 24 2.48 24.16 2.43
CA LYS A 24 2.24 25.51 2.94
C LYS A 24 3.33 25.95 3.93
N TRP A 25 3.75 25.06 4.81
CA TRP A 25 4.87 25.35 5.73
C TRP A 25 6.18 25.58 4.98
N ILE A 26 6.48 24.78 3.95
CA ILE A 26 7.65 24.98 3.09
C ILE A 26 7.66 26.40 2.47
N ASN A 27 6.51 26.91 2.02
CA ASN A 27 6.42 28.24 1.46
C ASN A 27 6.66 29.38 2.50
N LEU A 28 6.41 29.09 3.79
CA LEU A 28 6.75 30.04 4.86
C LEU A 28 8.24 30.10 5.11
N GLU A 29 8.92 28.94 5.10
CA GLU A 29 10.36 28.82 5.34
C GLU A 29 11.19 29.18 4.09
N ILE A 30 10.66 28.88 2.90
CA ILE A 30 11.35 29.04 1.61
C ILE A 30 10.34 29.64 0.59
N PRO A 31 10.13 30.97 0.58
CA PRO A 31 9.06 31.63 -0.17
C PRO A 31 9.02 31.32 -1.68
N ASP A 32 10.16 31.17 -2.32
CA ASP A 32 10.29 30.92 -3.77
C ASP A 32 10.26 29.43 -4.14
N CYS A 33 10.09 28.54 -3.19
CA CYS A 33 10.05 27.11 -3.45
C CYS A 33 8.69 26.73 -4.04
N LYS A 34 8.71 26.17 -5.26
CA LYS A 34 7.53 25.52 -5.85
C LYS A 34 7.50 24.08 -5.43
N TRP A 35 6.29 23.54 -5.26
CA TRP A 35 6.11 22.14 -4.89
C TRP A 35 4.91 21.51 -5.57
N LYS A 36 4.97 20.19 -5.72
CA LYS A 36 3.89 19.37 -6.26
C LYS A 36 3.71 18.15 -5.37
N ILE A 37 2.49 17.87 -4.97
CA ILE A 37 2.12 16.66 -4.22
C ILE A 37 1.89 15.51 -5.19
N CYS A 38 2.41 14.34 -4.85
CA CYS A 38 2.22 13.10 -5.57
C CYS A 38 1.78 12.03 -4.58
N VAL A 39 0.65 11.39 -4.86
CA VAL A 39 0.12 10.25 -4.10
C VAL A 39 -0.43 9.26 -5.12
N ASP A 40 0.15 8.08 -5.16
CA ASP A 40 -0.25 6.92 -5.97
C ASP A 40 -0.38 7.19 -7.49
N THR A 41 -1.34 7.99 -7.92
CA THR A 41 -1.70 8.22 -9.33
C THR A 41 -0.69 9.04 -10.14
N SER A 42 0.38 9.53 -9.52
CA SER A 42 1.43 10.28 -10.19
C SER A 42 2.45 9.32 -10.83
N PRO A 43 3.08 9.69 -11.97
CA PRO A 43 4.06 8.85 -12.65
C PRO A 43 5.41 8.84 -11.92
N LEU A 44 5.42 8.37 -10.68
CA LEU A 44 6.58 8.20 -9.82
C LEU A 44 6.72 6.75 -9.40
N LEU A 45 7.96 6.26 -9.37
CA LEU A 45 8.30 4.98 -8.77
C LEU A 45 8.40 5.14 -7.24
N GLU A 46 7.25 5.29 -6.58
CA GLU A 46 7.17 5.72 -5.19
C GLU A 46 8.01 4.88 -4.23
N LYS A 47 7.95 3.56 -4.35
CA LYS A 47 8.73 2.66 -3.48
C LYS A 47 10.23 2.81 -3.68
N ALA A 48 10.69 2.99 -4.92
CA ALA A 48 12.11 3.19 -5.23
C ALA A 48 12.60 4.52 -4.65
N TRP A 49 11.84 5.60 -4.85
CA TRP A 49 12.20 6.90 -4.26
C TRP A 49 12.16 6.89 -2.73
N ALA A 50 11.24 6.14 -2.13
CA ALA A 50 11.17 5.99 -0.68
C ALA A 50 12.36 5.20 -0.13
N GLU A 51 12.85 4.17 -0.84
CA GLU A 51 14.06 3.44 -0.50
C GLU A 51 15.30 4.34 -0.60
N GLU A 52 15.46 5.07 -1.70
CA GLU A 52 16.54 6.04 -1.88
C GLU A 52 16.52 7.17 -0.84
N SER A 53 15.34 7.54 -0.35
CA SER A 53 15.16 8.52 0.72
C SER A 53 15.37 7.95 2.12
N GLY A 54 15.83 6.71 2.28
CA GLY A 54 16.13 6.12 3.57
C GLY A 54 14.90 5.78 4.43
N LEU A 55 13.69 5.77 3.88
CA LEU A 55 12.47 5.43 4.63
C LEU A 55 12.40 3.94 4.99
N GLY A 56 13.09 3.10 4.24
CA GLY A 56 13.12 1.66 4.44
C GLY A 56 13.83 0.96 3.30
N TRP A 57 13.52 -0.29 3.06
CA TRP A 57 14.03 -1.10 1.96
C TRP A 57 12.89 -1.80 1.23
N ILE A 58 13.06 -2.08 -0.04
CA ILE A 58 12.13 -2.92 -0.79
C ILE A 58 12.35 -4.37 -0.34
N GLY A 59 11.28 -4.98 0.17
CA GLY A 59 11.28 -6.38 0.61
C GLY A 59 11.14 -7.36 -0.54
N LYS A 60 11.40 -8.66 -0.27
CA LYS A 60 11.23 -9.73 -1.27
C LYS A 60 9.80 -9.82 -1.83
N ASN A 61 8.81 -9.29 -1.12
CA ASN A 61 7.41 -9.14 -1.57
C ASN A 61 7.14 -7.83 -2.32
N SER A 62 8.18 -7.13 -2.74
CA SER A 62 8.12 -5.83 -3.46
C SER A 62 7.38 -4.71 -2.71
N ASN A 63 7.14 -4.85 -1.41
CA ASN A 63 6.67 -3.75 -0.57
C ASN A 63 7.83 -3.02 0.09
N LEU A 64 7.67 -1.72 0.32
CA LEU A 64 8.60 -0.98 1.16
C LEU A 64 8.40 -1.40 2.62
N ILE A 65 9.49 -1.70 3.30
CA ILE A 65 9.50 -2.14 4.70
C ILE A 65 10.37 -1.19 5.50
N SER A 66 9.87 -0.69 6.61
CA SER A 66 10.65 0.10 7.56
C SER A 66 10.80 -0.65 8.89
N LYS A 67 11.90 -0.40 9.60
CA LYS A 67 12.14 -0.98 10.93
C LYS A 67 11.04 -0.63 11.94
N LYS A 68 10.48 0.57 11.84
CA LYS A 68 9.52 1.10 12.79
C LYS A 68 8.09 0.66 12.49
N ASN A 69 7.71 0.67 11.22
CA ASN A 69 6.30 0.55 10.80
C ASN A 69 6.02 -0.72 9.97
N GLY A 70 7.02 -1.62 9.83
CA GLY A 70 6.88 -2.74 8.92
C GLY A 70 6.58 -2.27 7.50
N SER A 71 5.57 -2.85 6.86
CA SER A 71 5.04 -2.38 5.56
C SER A 71 3.62 -1.79 5.66
N TRP A 72 3.11 -1.56 6.89
CA TRP A 72 1.76 -1.05 7.14
C TRP A 72 1.71 0.48 7.11
N PHE A 73 2.01 1.06 5.98
CA PHE A 73 1.90 2.50 5.71
C PHE A 73 1.68 2.76 4.23
N THR A 74 1.16 3.92 3.93
CA THR A 74 0.99 4.44 2.57
C THR A 74 1.99 5.56 2.32
N LEU A 75 2.37 5.75 1.06
CA LEU A 75 3.37 6.74 0.65
C LEU A 75 2.71 7.99 0.08
N GLY A 76 3.43 9.08 0.18
CA GLY A 76 3.14 10.30 -0.52
C GLY A 76 4.40 11.16 -0.62
N PHE A 77 4.51 11.97 -1.67
CA PHE A 77 5.70 12.72 -2.02
C PHE A 77 5.37 14.18 -2.24
N ILE A 78 6.33 15.02 -1.90
CA ILE A 78 6.37 16.41 -2.34
C ILE A 78 7.61 16.60 -3.20
N VAL A 79 7.40 16.87 -4.47
CA VAL A 79 8.49 17.26 -5.38
C VAL A 79 8.73 18.75 -5.23
N LEU A 80 9.96 19.16 -5.00
CA LEU A 80 10.38 20.55 -4.72
C LEU A 80 11.29 21.09 -5.82
N THR A 81 11.26 22.40 -6.00
CA THR A 81 12.26 23.13 -6.82
C THR A 81 13.47 23.56 -6.01
N LYS A 82 13.68 22.98 -4.86
CA LYS A 82 14.79 23.26 -3.95
C LYS A 82 15.57 22.00 -3.70
N ASP A 83 16.89 22.09 -3.80
CA ASP A 83 17.79 21.01 -3.44
C ASP A 83 17.76 20.77 -1.93
N LEU A 84 17.63 19.52 -1.55
CA LEU A 84 17.72 19.05 -0.17
C LEU A 84 18.94 18.13 -0.03
N ILE A 85 19.48 18.08 1.16
CA ILE A 85 20.53 17.10 1.48
C ILE A 85 19.85 15.72 1.52
N PRO A 86 20.26 14.77 0.66
CA PRO A 86 19.61 13.46 0.61
C PRO A 86 19.96 12.62 1.85
N ASP A 87 19.00 11.84 2.30
CA ASP A 87 19.25 10.77 3.26
C ASP A 87 19.98 9.59 2.58
N LYS A 88 20.48 8.66 3.38
CA LYS A 88 21.15 7.47 2.85
C LYS A 88 20.15 6.34 2.66
N PRO A 89 20.21 5.62 1.53
CA PRO A 89 19.39 4.44 1.31
C PRO A 89 19.55 3.39 2.41
N HIS A 90 18.48 2.65 2.69
CA HIS A 90 18.49 1.57 3.68
C HIS A 90 18.96 0.27 3.04
N GLN A 91 19.82 -0.49 3.73
CA GLN A 91 20.14 -1.84 3.31
C GLN A 91 18.94 -2.78 3.54
N SER A 92 18.73 -3.73 2.64
CA SER A 92 17.70 -4.76 2.81
C SER A 92 17.99 -5.63 4.04
N LEU A 93 16.96 -5.81 4.86
CA LEU A 93 17.02 -6.66 6.06
C LEU A 93 16.15 -7.93 5.93
N CYS A 94 15.75 -8.31 4.72
CA CYS A 94 15.06 -9.58 4.49
C CYS A 94 15.94 -10.81 4.76
N GLY A 95 17.25 -10.70 4.51
CA GLY A 95 18.19 -11.77 4.73
C GLY A 95 17.77 -13.09 4.06
N LYS A 96 17.80 -14.20 4.81
CA LYS A 96 17.43 -15.54 4.34
C LYS A 96 15.93 -15.86 4.47
N CYS A 97 15.10 -14.89 4.92
CA CYS A 97 13.67 -15.11 5.11
C CYS A 97 12.93 -15.13 3.76
N ASP A 98 12.14 -16.18 3.54
CA ASP A 98 11.32 -16.36 2.31
C ASP A 98 9.83 -16.59 2.62
N MET A 99 9.38 -16.24 3.84
CA MET A 99 8.00 -16.48 4.30
C MET A 99 6.94 -15.89 3.37
N CYS A 100 7.18 -14.71 2.80
CA CYS A 100 6.22 -14.06 1.87
C CYS A 100 6.13 -14.82 0.53
N ILE A 101 7.24 -15.38 0.04
CA ILE A 101 7.30 -16.18 -1.18
C ILE A 101 6.56 -17.49 -0.96
N GLU A 102 6.87 -18.19 0.13
CA GLU A 102 6.27 -19.50 0.47
C GLU A 102 4.75 -19.40 0.71
N SER A 103 4.29 -18.31 1.34
CA SER A 103 2.90 -18.13 1.73
C SER A 103 2.01 -17.60 0.59
N CYS A 104 2.57 -17.18 -0.54
CA CYS A 104 1.78 -16.69 -1.66
C CYS A 104 0.98 -17.85 -2.29
N PRO A 105 -0.36 -17.85 -2.23
CA PRO A 105 -1.16 -18.98 -2.68
C PRO A 105 -1.12 -19.19 -4.19
N THR A 106 -0.90 -18.12 -4.93
CA THR A 106 -0.85 -18.12 -6.40
C THR A 106 0.59 -18.11 -6.93
N LYS A 107 1.60 -18.13 -6.04
CA LYS A 107 3.03 -18.04 -6.37
C LYS A 107 3.38 -16.80 -7.21
N ALA A 108 2.69 -15.70 -6.98
CA ALA A 108 2.91 -14.44 -7.69
C ALA A 108 4.31 -13.84 -7.44
N ILE A 109 4.94 -14.13 -6.30
CA ILE A 109 6.34 -13.73 -6.03
C ILE A 109 7.23 -14.81 -6.65
N VAL A 110 7.59 -14.64 -7.92
CA VAL A 110 8.29 -15.66 -8.72
C VAL A 110 9.77 -15.79 -8.35
N GLU A 111 10.35 -14.71 -7.88
CA GLU A 111 11.69 -14.66 -7.28
C GLU A 111 11.76 -13.48 -6.30
N PRO A 112 12.76 -13.40 -5.43
CA PRO A 112 12.92 -12.26 -4.53
C PRO A 112 12.84 -10.93 -5.26
N PHE A 113 11.96 -10.03 -4.79
CA PHE A 113 11.73 -8.68 -5.31
C PHE A 113 10.94 -8.60 -6.63
N VAL A 114 10.54 -9.74 -7.22
CA VAL A 114 9.80 -9.79 -8.50
C VAL A 114 8.41 -10.37 -8.30
N ILE A 115 7.41 -9.57 -8.59
CA ILE A 115 6.00 -9.99 -8.60
C ILE A 115 5.53 -10.10 -10.05
N GLN A 116 5.03 -11.27 -10.42
CA GLN A 116 4.29 -11.47 -11.65
C GLN A 116 2.84 -11.04 -11.41
N ALA A 117 2.46 -9.88 -11.97
CA ALA A 117 1.20 -9.22 -11.65
C ALA A 117 -0.03 -10.07 -12.00
N ASP A 118 -0.02 -10.77 -13.14
CA ASP A 118 -1.09 -11.66 -13.59
C ASP A 118 -1.30 -12.91 -12.72
N LEU A 119 -0.42 -13.16 -11.76
CA LEU A 119 -0.60 -14.16 -10.71
C LEU A 119 -1.02 -13.53 -9.37
N CYS A 120 -0.96 -12.21 -9.22
CA CYS A 120 -1.23 -11.56 -7.93
C CYS A 120 -2.73 -11.36 -7.69
N ILE A 121 -3.25 -11.85 -6.57
CA ILE A 121 -4.65 -11.65 -6.16
C ILE A 121 -4.99 -10.15 -6.09
N ALA A 122 -4.10 -9.33 -5.53
CA ALA A 122 -4.34 -7.90 -5.41
C ALA A 122 -4.47 -7.23 -6.79
N TYR A 123 -3.67 -7.64 -7.77
CA TYR A 123 -3.80 -7.14 -9.14
C TYR A 123 -5.19 -7.43 -9.71
N HIS A 124 -5.67 -8.67 -9.61
CA HIS A 124 -6.97 -9.05 -10.17
C HIS A 124 -8.16 -8.44 -9.44
N THR A 125 -8.02 -8.13 -8.17
CA THR A 125 -9.12 -7.60 -7.35
C THR A 125 -9.14 -6.08 -7.23
N ILE A 126 -8.10 -5.38 -7.71
CA ILE A 126 -7.99 -3.92 -7.62
C ILE A 126 -7.65 -3.29 -8.98
N GLU A 127 -6.62 -3.80 -9.66
CA GLU A 127 -6.01 -3.13 -10.81
C GLU A 127 -6.54 -3.62 -12.16
N SER A 128 -6.86 -4.91 -12.25
CA SER A 128 -7.34 -5.53 -13.48
C SER A 128 -8.68 -4.96 -13.89
N ARG A 129 -8.80 -4.60 -15.17
CA ARG A 129 -10.07 -4.16 -15.77
C ARG A 129 -10.79 -5.30 -16.51
N GLU A 130 -10.29 -6.51 -16.40
CA GLU A 130 -10.92 -7.69 -16.97
C GLU A 130 -12.23 -7.99 -16.22
N LYS A 131 -13.26 -8.42 -16.97
CA LYS A 131 -14.59 -8.71 -16.38
C LYS A 131 -14.60 -9.98 -15.53
N THR A 132 -13.61 -10.84 -15.69
CA THR A 132 -13.54 -12.13 -15.01
C THR A 132 -12.14 -12.35 -14.43
N ILE A 133 -12.09 -12.95 -13.28
CA ILE A 133 -10.84 -13.39 -12.66
C ILE A 133 -10.46 -14.75 -13.27
N PRO A 134 -9.20 -14.96 -13.67
CA PRO A 134 -8.74 -16.28 -14.16
C PRO A 134 -9.00 -17.37 -13.12
N LYS A 135 -9.43 -18.56 -13.58
CA LYS A 135 -9.85 -19.66 -12.72
C LYS A 135 -8.79 -20.08 -11.68
N ASN A 136 -7.53 -20.12 -12.07
CA ASN A 136 -6.40 -20.43 -11.18
C ASN A 136 -6.22 -19.39 -10.05
N ILE A 137 -6.63 -18.14 -10.27
CA ILE A 137 -6.63 -17.08 -9.23
C ILE A 137 -7.89 -17.20 -8.39
N GLU A 138 -9.07 -17.37 -9.02
CA GLU A 138 -10.36 -17.51 -8.35
C GLU A 138 -10.34 -18.62 -7.31
N GLU A 139 -9.83 -19.79 -7.64
CA GLU A 139 -9.68 -20.94 -6.74
C GLU A 139 -8.75 -20.67 -5.54
N ASN A 140 -7.90 -19.66 -5.64
CA ASN A 140 -6.90 -19.30 -4.61
C ASN A 140 -7.17 -17.95 -3.92
N LEU A 141 -8.33 -17.34 -4.13
CA LEU A 141 -8.69 -16.06 -3.48
C LEU A 141 -8.69 -16.10 -1.95
N ASN A 142 -8.89 -17.27 -1.34
CA ASN A 142 -8.93 -17.42 0.13
C ASN A 142 -9.86 -16.41 0.84
N GLY A 143 -10.92 -15.99 0.14
CA GLY A 143 -11.91 -15.03 0.62
C GLY A 143 -11.49 -13.56 0.49
N TRP A 144 -10.42 -13.26 -0.23
CA TRP A 144 -10.06 -11.89 -0.58
C TRP A 144 -10.93 -11.39 -1.74
N VAL A 145 -11.58 -10.25 -1.55
CA VAL A 145 -12.48 -9.62 -2.54
C VAL A 145 -11.95 -8.27 -3.04
N ALA A 146 -11.07 -7.62 -2.27
CA ALA A 146 -10.38 -6.40 -2.66
C ALA A 146 -9.01 -6.34 -1.99
N GLY A 147 -7.94 -6.40 -2.77
CA GLY A 147 -6.58 -6.50 -2.26
C GLY A 147 -6.23 -7.88 -1.71
N CYS A 148 -5.00 -8.00 -1.22
CA CYS A 148 -4.50 -9.21 -0.57
C CYS A 148 -3.32 -8.85 0.32
N ASP A 149 -3.41 -9.18 1.61
CA ASP A 149 -2.36 -8.85 2.58
C ASP A 149 -1.48 -10.05 2.97
N ILE A 150 -1.65 -11.23 2.36
CA ILE A 150 -1.00 -12.48 2.80
C ILE A 150 0.51 -12.32 2.93
N CYS A 151 1.18 -11.76 1.92
CA CYS A 151 2.64 -11.58 1.94
C CYS A 151 3.12 -10.55 2.98
N GLN A 152 2.24 -9.63 3.40
CA GLN A 152 2.51 -8.66 4.46
C GLN A 152 2.21 -9.24 5.84
N ASP A 153 1.09 -9.99 5.99
CA ASP A 153 0.69 -10.59 7.27
C ASP A 153 1.73 -11.60 7.80
N VAL A 154 2.40 -12.33 6.91
CA VAL A 154 3.44 -13.29 7.31
C VAL A 154 4.81 -12.66 7.56
N CYS A 155 5.00 -11.41 7.14
CA CYS A 155 6.29 -10.73 7.26
C CYS A 155 6.68 -10.52 8.73
N PRO A 156 7.86 -10.98 9.18
CA PRO A 156 8.30 -10.78 10.55
C PRO A 156 8.35 -9.31 10.99
N TRP A 157 8.66 -8.42 10.06
CA TRP A 157 8.73 -6.98 10.31
C TRP A 157 7.37 -6.34 10.61
N ASN A 158 6.29 -7.01 10.28
CA ASN A 158 4.92 -6.55 10.56
C ASN A 158 4.36 -7.06 11.91
N LYS A 159 5.02 -8.06 12.54
CA LYS A 159 4.51 -8.68 13.78
C LYS A 159 4.57 -7.77 15.00
N SER A 160 5.53 -6.87 15.05
CA SER A 160 5.78 -5.96 16.18
C SER A 160 5.34 -4.53 15.92
N VAL A 161 4.66 -4.28 14.80
CA VAL A 161 4.17 -2.94 14.48
C VAL A 161 3.03 -2.60 15.42
N PRO A 162 3.12 -1.47 16.17
CA PRO A 162 2.03 -1.03 17.02
C PRO A 162 0.76 -0.78 16.20
N TYR A 163 -0.38 -1.23 16.72
CA TYR A 163 -1.65 -0.88 16.11
C TYR A 163 -1.85 0.64 16.15
N ASN A 164 -2.07 1.23 15.00
CA ASN A 164 -2.36 2.66 14.92
C ASN A 164 -3.86 2.89 15.10
N ASN A 165 -4.25 3.48 16.24
CA ASN A 165 -5.64 3.83 16.55
C ASN A 165 -6.10 5.14 15.88
N ASN A 166 -5.42 5.60 14.83
CA ASN A 166 -5.85 6.77 14.09
C ASN A 166 -7.19 6.48 13.38
N TYR A 167 -8.18 7.36 13.56
CA TYR A 167 -9.49 7.20 12.93
C TYR A 167 -9.40 7.07 11.40
N GLU A 168 -8.39 7.70 10.78
CA GLU A 168 -8.16 7.65 9.33
C GLU A 168 -7.82 6.23 8.82
N THR A 169 -7.27 5.38 9.69
CA THR A 169 -6.88 4.00 9.37
C THR A 169 -7.78 2.96 10.02
N THR A 170 -8.69 3.39 10.90
CA THR A 170 -9.64 2.49 11.56
C THR A 170 -10.63 1.95 10.53
N PRO A 171 -10.87 0.62 10.46
CA PRO A 171 -11.83 0.05 9.53
C PRO A 171 -13.22 0.67 9.71
N LYS A 172 -13.83 1.10 8.60
CA LYS A 172 -15.20 1.59 8.59
C LYS A 172 -16.15 0.51 9.10
N GLU A 173 -17.22 0.92 9.78
CA GLU A 173 -18.13 -0.01 10.46
C GLU A 173 -18.75 -1.04 9.50
N TRP A 174 -19.11 -0.62 8.28
CA TRP A 174 -19.66 -1.52 7.27
C TRP A 174 -18.69 -2.64 6.85
N ILE A 175 -17.36 -2.38 6.89
CA ILE A 175 -16.33 -3.38 6.57
C ILE A 175 -16.29 -4.47 7.64
N LYS A 176 -16.50 -4.12 8.91
CA LYS A 176 -16.55 -5.08 10.00
C LYS A 176 -17.75 -6.03 9.87
N ASN A 177 -18.84 -5.54 9.27
CA ASN A 177 -20.08 -6.27 9.05
C ASN A 177 -20.21 -6.88 7.65
N LEU A 178 -19.15 -6.85 6.85
CA LEU A 178 -19.15 -7.37 5.49
C LEU A 178 -19.37 -8.90 5.51
N ASN A 179 -20.36 -9.36 4.76
CA ASN A 179 -20.71 -10.76 4.59
C ASN A 179 -20.95 -11.10 3.12
N ILE A 180 -21.35 -12.34 2.81
CA ILE A 180 -21.60 -12.78 1.44
C ILE A 180 -22.72 -11.99 0.76
N ASP A 181 -23.74 -11.57 1.52
CA ASP A 181 -24.88 -10.82 0.99
C ASP A 181 -24.48 -9.42 0.53
N SER A 182 -23.40 -8.87 1.11
CA SER A 182 -22.84 -7.58 0.70
C SER A 182 -22.31 -7.59 -0.73
N LEU A 183 -22.00 -8.75 -1.30
CA LEU A 183 -21.58 -8.87 -2.70
C LEU A 183 -22.73 -8.61 -3.68
N ASN A 184 -23.99 -8.64 -3.20
CA ASN A 184 -25.17 -8.35 -3.99
C ASN A 184 -25.60 -6.87 -3.91
N TRP A 185 -24.82 -6.00 -3.26
CA TRP A 185 -25.11 -4.57 -3.24
C TRP A 185 -25.01 -3.99 -4.64
N ASP A 186 -25.95 -3.10 -4.96
CA ASP A 186 -25.89 -2.34 -6.20
C ASP A 186 -24.80 -1.25 -6.17
N ASP A 187 -24.49 -0.69 -7.34
CA ASP A 187 -23.45 0.32 -7.48
C ASP A 187 -23.72 1.53 -6.56
N LYS A 188 -24.96 1.95 -6.42
CA LYS A 188 -25.37 3.06 -5.56
C LYS A 188 -25.02 2.79 -4.09
N THR A 189 -25.35 1.59 -3.61
CA THR A 189 -25.00 1.18 -2.23
C THR A 189 -23.50 1.14 -2.02
N TRP A 190 -22.73 0.65 -3.01
CA TRP A 190 -21.25 0.70 -2.95
C TRP A 190 -20.72 2.13 -2.91
N GLU A 191 -21.23 3.03 -3.76
CA GLU A 191 -20.83 4.45 -3.79
C GLU A 191 -21.09 5.16 -2.46
N GLU A 192 -22.21 4.85 -1.78
CA GLU A 192 -22.54 5.41 -0.47
C GLU A 192 -21.64 4.89 0.68
N LYS A 193 -21.00 3.71 0.49
CA LYS A 193 -20.14 3.08 1.51
C LYS A 193 -18.66 3.47 1.35
N LEU A 194 -18.19 3.67 0.12
CA LEU A 194 -16.81 4.02 -0.19
C LEU A 194 -16.52 5.49 0.07
#